data_9b75633e02fb204c7b45f5996bba9543
#
_entry.id   9b75633e02fb204c7b45f5996bba9543
#
_cell.length_a   1.000
_cell.length_b   1.000
_cell.length_c   1.000
_cell.angle_alpha   90.00
_cell.angle_beta   90.00
_cell.angle_gamma   90.00
#
_symmetry.space_group_name_H-M   'P 1'
#
loop_
_entity.id
_entity.type
_entity.pdbx_description
1 polymer ?
#
loop_
_entity_poly.entity_id
_entity_poly.type
_entity_poly.pdbx_seq_one_letter_code
_entity_poly.pdbx_strand_id
1 'polypeptide(L)'
;MSIRTLISSRPKLTGFGFWVINHLPFNNSIRKKGNKISGGIMTRCRIRISGKNNRIVLGQGTWLKHCKLTIKGSNCSIFIGADSVIRQGDLYIEDDGGRIVVGNRTAIYGPTHLACIEGKTISIGDDGLVSGNVTVRVGDSHSILNLEGNRINPSQDVQIGNRVWIGNQVTILKGARIPEDTVVATGAIVTKQFSQTGTVLGGNPAKIMKENIRWDKKRL
;
A
#
# COMPACT_ATOMS: atom_id res chain seq x y z
N MET A 1 2.47 -17.51 -24.53
CA MET A 1 2.17 -17.91 -23.13
C MET A 1 2.95 -16.97 -22.21
N SER A 2 2.28 -16.16 -21.35
CA SER A 2 3.01 -15.19 -20.54
C SER A 2 3.74 -15.92 -19.40
N ILE A 3 4.89 -15.40 -18.96
CA ILE A 3 5.63 -15.91 -17.79
C ILE A 3 4.70 -16.05 -16.56
N ARG A 4 3.67 -15.22 -16.43
CA ARG A 4 2.62 -15.32 -15.40
C ARG A 4 1.86 -16.64 -15.45
N THR A 5 1.48 -17.10 -16.63
CA THR A 5 0.70 -18.35 -16.82
C THR A 5 1.54 -19.60 -16.53
N LEU A 6 2.84 -19.55 -16.84
CA LEU A 6 3.77 -20.63 -16.53
C LEU A 6 4.03 -20.77 -15.02
N ILE A 7 4.01 -19.67 -14.32
CA ILE A 7 4.28 -19.57 -12.87
C ILE A 7 3.09 -20.07 -12.04
N SER A 8 1.86 -19.81 -12.46
CA SER A 8 0.65 -20.21 -11.73
C SER A 8 0.37 -21.71 -11.74
N SER A 9 0.91 -22.45 -12.72
CA SER A 9 0.60 -23.89 -12.91
C SER A 9 1.48 -24.86 -12.11
N ARG A 10 2.54 -24.42 -11.43
CA ARG A 10 3.47 -25.30 -10.70
C ARG A 10 3.96 -24.70 -9.37
N PRO A 11 3.21 -24.81 -8.28
CA PRO A 11 3.50 -24.07 -7.02
C PRO A 11 4.83 -24.42 -6.33
N LYS A 12 5.37 -25.64 -6.45
CA LYS A 12 6.66 -26.01 -5.83
C LYS A 12 7.87 -25.48 -6.61
N LEU A 13 7.82 -25.48 -7.94
CA LEU A 13 8.86 -24.91 -8.81
C LEU A 13 8.86 -23.39 -8.75
N THR A 14 7.70 -22.79 -8.48
CA THR A 14 7.54 -21.34 -8.36
C THR A 14 8.23 -20.77 -7.11
N GLY A 15 8.16 -21.44 -5.96
CA GLY A 15 8.83 -21.00 -4.74
C GLY A 15 10.35 -20.93 -4.89
N PHE A 16 10.97 -21.94 -5.50
CA PHE A 16 12.41 -21.96 -5.79
C PHE A 16 12.79 -20.92 -6.85
N GLY A 17 12.01 -20.81 -7.92
CA GLY A 17 12.23 -19.79 -8.96
C GLY A 17 12.14 -18.37 -8.42
N PHE A 18 11.20 -18.09 -7.54
CA PHE A 18 11.07 -16.79 -6.86
C PHE A 18 12.24 -16.52 -5.93
N TRP A 19 12.69 -17.56 -5.21
CA TRP A 19 13.86 -17.42 -4.36
C TRP A 19 15.10 -17.06 -5.20
N VAL A 20 15.33 -17.75 -6.31
CA VAL A 20 16.45 -17.47 -7.22
C VAL A 20 16.37 -16.05 -7.76
N ILE A 21 15.22 -15.61 -8.30
CA ILE A 21 15.05 -14.27 -8.88
C ILE A 21 15.28 -13.19 -7.82
N ASN A 22 14.75 -13.41 -6.61
CA ASN A 22 14.87 -12.43 -5.54
C ASN A 22 16.30 -12.30 -4.98
N HIS A 23 17.14 -13.34 -5.15
CA HIS A 23 18.54 -13.37 -4.65
C HIS A 23 19.57 -13.22 -5.75
N LEU A 24 19.18 -13.01 -7.02
CA LEU A 24 20.14 -12.67 -8.07
C LEU A 24 20.96 -11.43 -7.67
N PRO A 25 22.30 -11.47 -7.78
CA PRO A 25 23.14 -10.32 -7.52
C PRO A 25 22.70 -9.16 -8.42
N PHE A 26 22.73 -7.94 -7.85
CA PHE A 26 22.33 -6.69 -8.52
C PHE A 26 20.83 -6.50 -8.80
N ASN A 27 19.96 -7.46 -8.50
CA ASN A 27 18.50 -7.30 -8.69
C ASN A 27 17.86 -6.53 -7.53
N ASN A 28 18.09 -6.97 -6.29
CA ASN A 28 17.50 -6.35 -5.11
C ASN A 28 18.57 -6.02 -4.06
N SER A 29 18.34 -4.96 -3.28
CA SER A 29 19.16 -4.63 -2.11
C SER A 29 18.35 -4.87 -0.83
N ILE A 30 18.65 -5.97 -0.12
CA ILE A 30 17.87 -6.42 1.05
C ILE A 30 18.74 -6.40 2.31
N ARG A 31 18.34 -5.59 3.31
CA ARG A 31 18.94 -5.54 4.65
C ARG A 31 17.84 -5.82 5.69
N LYS A 32 17.67 -7.09 6.07
CA LYS A 32 16.57 -7.56 6.93
C LYS A 32 16.93 -7.85 8.39
N LYS A 33 18.22 -7.91 8.76
CA LYS A 33 18.68 -8.10 10.14
C LYS A 33 17.88 -9.19 10.93
N GLY A 34 17.72 -10.38 10.37
CA GLY A 34 16.99 -11.49 11.02
C GLY A 34 15.45 -11.45 10.86
N ASN A 35 14.86 -10.35 10.36
CA ASN A 35 13.42 -10.28 10.11
C ASN A 35 13.00 -11.15 8.91
N LYS A 36 11.70 -11.47 8.81
CA LYS A 36 11.17 -12.42 7.82
C LYS A 36 10.65 -11.71 6.56
N ILE A 37 11.06 -12.22 5.40
CA ILE A 37 10.51 -11.81 4.10
C ILE A 37 10.15 -13.09 3.35
N SER A 38 8.93 -13.21 2.84
CA SER A 38 8.45 -14.39 2.16
C SER A 38 7.53 -14.08 0.96
N GLY A 39 7.54 -14.98 -0.01
CA GLY A 39 6.64 -14.97 -1.17
C GLY A 39 7.03 -13.98 -2.26
N GLY A 40 6.18 -13.90 -3.28
CA GLY A 40 6.20 -12.95 -4.37
C GLY A 40 7.48 -12.83 -5.19
N ILE A 41 7.45 -11.97 -6.19
CA ILE A 41 8.61 -11.60 -7.02
C ILE A 41 8.97 -10.17 -6.72
N MET A 42 10.28 -9.92 -6.55
CA MET A 42 10.83 -8.58 -6.36
C MET A 42 11.88 -8.30 -7.43
N THR A 43 11.76 -7.16 -8.11
CA THR A 43 12.74 -6.72 -9.11
C THR A 43 13.14 -5.27 -8.87
N ARG A 44 14.47 -5.05 -8.73
CA ARG A 44 15.06 -3.74 -8.46
C ARG A 44 14.46 -3.06 -7.23
N CYS A 45 14.19 -3.85 -6.19
CA CYS A 45 13.65 -3.35 -4.92
C CYS A 45 14.77 -3.08 -3.92
N ARG A 46 14.53 -2.09 -3.05
CA ARG A 46 15.38 -1.80 -1.90
C ARG A 46 14.59 -2.04 -0.62
N ILE A 47 15.04 -2.97 0.20
CA ILE A 47 14.41 -3.29 1.48
C ILE A 47 15.38 -3.01 2.61
N ARG A 48 14.94 -2.24 3.59
CA ARG A 48 15.68 -1.92 4.81
C ARG A 48 14.78 -2.13 6.01
N ILE A 49 15.15 -3.08 6.87
CA ILE A 49 14.41 -3.37 8.09
C ILE A 49 15.38 -3.20 9.27
N SER A 50 15.00 -2.36 10.22
CA SER A 50 15.59 -2.26 11.56
C SER A 50 14.54 -2.67 12.59
N GLY A 51 14.99 -3.02 13.82
CA GLY A 51 14.11 -3.58 14.85
C GLY A 51 13.94 -5.09 14.73
N LYS A 52 13.01 -5.66 15.51
CA LYS A 52 12.82 -7.11 15.71
C LYS A 52 11.40 -7.54 15.35
N ASN A 53 11.20 -8.82 15.05
CA ASN A 53 9.90 -9.45 14.81
C ASN A 53 9.10 -8.85 13.65
N ASN A 54 9.77 -8.25 12.67
CA ASN A 54 9.09 -7.68 11.51
C ASN A 54 8.87 -8.72 10.41
N ARG A 55 7.80 -8.57 9.65
CA ARG A 55 7.42 -9.46 8.56
C ARG A 55 7.03 -8.69 7.30
N ILE A 56 7.55 -9.13 6.15
CA ILE A 56 7.05 -8.76 4.83
C ILE A 56 6.56 -10.04 4.17
N VAL A 57 5.28 -10.09 3.85
CA VAL A 57 4.63 -11.26 3.23
C VAL A 57 4.01 -10.84 1.92
N LEU A 58 4.45 -11.48 0.85
CA LEU A 58 3.94 -11.25 -0.51
C LEU A 58 3.16 -12.50 -0.94
N GLY A 59 1.91 -12.34 -1.32
CA GLY A 59 1.06 -13.41 -1.81
C GLY A 59 1.58 -14.05 -3.09
N GLN A 60 1.02 -15.18 -3.45
CA GLN A 60 1.34 -15.86 -4.71
C GLN A 60 1.02 -14.94 -5.90
N GLY A 61 1.85 -14.94 -6.94
CA GLY A 61 1.67 -14.09 -8.12
C GLY A 61 1.93 -12.60 -7.92
N THR A 62 2.23 -12.17 -6.70
CA THR A 62 2.54 -10.76 -6.40
C THR A 62 3.88 -10.35 -7.00
N TRP A 63 3.92 -9.14 -7.55
CA TRP A 63 5.13 -8.57 -8.12
C TRP A 63 5.39 -7.15 -7.65
N LEU A 64 6.54 -6.95 -6.98
CA LEU A 64 7.07 -5.64 -6.64
C LEU A 64 8.16 -5.24 -7.63
N LYS A 65 8.06 -4.06 -8.22
CA LYS A 65 9.05 -3.55 -9.19
C LYS A 65 9.48 -2.12 -8.84
N HIS A 66 10.80 -1.91 -8.70
CA HIS A 66 11.37 -0.61 -8.32
C HIS A 66 10.80 -0.05 -7.02
N CYS A 67 10.48 -0.91 -6.06
CA CYS A 67 9.89 -0.51 -4.78
C CYS A 67 10.96 -0.27 -3.71
N LYS A 68 10.65 0.62 -2.79
CA LYS A 68 11.40 0.83 -1.55
C LYS A 68 10.51 0.44 -0.38
N LEU A 69 10.97 -0.47 0.46
CA LEU A 69 10.30 -0.90 1.68
C LEU A 69 11.21 -0.58 2.87
N THR A 70 10.72 0.23 3.77
CA THR A 70 11.49 0.64 4.96
C THR A 70 10.67 0.39 6.21
N ILE A 71 11.24 -0.35 7.16
CA ILE A 71 10.68 -0.56 8.50
C ILE A 71 11.72 -0.11 9.51
N LYS A 72 11.38 0.82 10.39
CA LYS A 72 12.25 1.37 11.44
C LYS A 72 11.78 1.02 12.87
N GLY A 73 10.78 0.18 13.03
CA GLY A 73 10.25 -0.27 14.31
C GLY A 73 10.30 -1.79 14.47
N SER A 74 9.74 -2.28 15.57
CA SER A 74 9.59 -3.70 15.88
C SER A 74 8.12 -4.13 15.78
N ASN A 75 7.87 -5.44 15.61
CA ASN A 75 6.52 -6.02 15.50
C ASN A 75 5.68 -5.43 14.35
N CYS A 76 6.32 -4.92 13.32
CA CYS A 76 5.68 -4.31 12.15
C CYS A 76 5.42 -5.35 11.06
N SER A 77 4.46 -5.06 10.18
CA SER A 77 4.18 -5.94 9.05
C SER A 77 3.78 -5.20 7.77
N ILE A 78 4.27 -5.72 6.65
CA ILE A 78 3.80 -5.37 5.31
C ILE A 78 3.24 -6.64 4.70
N PHE A 79 1.96 -6.63 4.37
CA PHE A 79 1.28 -7.72 3.67
C PHE A 79 0.76 -7.23 2.33
N ILE A 80 1.12 -7.95 1.26
CA ILE A 80 0.62 -7.68 -0.09
C ILE A 80 -0.06 -8.96 -0.58
N GLY A 81 -1.34 -8.89 -0.85
CA GLY A 81 -2.17 -10.01 -1.26
C GLY A 81 -1.78 -10.61 -2.62
N ALA A 82 -2.33 -11.77 -2.92
CA ALA A 82 -2.04 -12.53 -4.13
C ALA A 82 -2.36 -11.75 -5.42
N ASP A 83 -1.63 -12.04 -6.48
CA ASP A 83 -1.80 -11.47 -7.83
C ASP A 83 -1.76 -9.94 -7.89
N SER A 84 -1.19 -9.31 -6.87
CA SER A 84 -1.07 -7.85 -6.80
C SER A 84 0.24 -7.36 -7.41
N VAL A 85 0.21 -6.14 -7.94
CA VAL A 85 1.37 -5.50 -8.58
C VAL A 85 1.62 -4.14 -7.98
N ILE A 86 2.83 -3.90 -7.49
CA ILE A 86 3.24 -2.57 -7.05
C ILE A 86 4.48 -2.15 -7.85
N ARG A 87 4.39 -0.99 -8.51
CA ARG A 87 5.50 -0.38 -9.24
C ARG A 87 5.82 0.98 -8.65
N GLN A 88 7.11 1.20 -8.34
CA GLN A 88 7.61 2.46 -7.76
C GLN A 88 6.95 2.84 -6.43
N GLY A 89 6.56 1.83 -5.62
CA GLY A 89 6.00 2.05 -4.29
C GLY A 89 7.10 2.35 -3.26
N ASP A 90 6.92 3.37 -2.44
CA ASP A 90 7.66 3.61 -1.20
C ASP A 90 6.76 3.29 -0.01
N LEU A 91 6.95 2.11 0.57
CA LEU A 91 6.23 1.63 1.74
C LEU A 91 7.09 1.87 2.98
N TYR A 92 6.66 2.78 3.82
CA TYR A 92 7.41 3.25 4.96
C TYR A 92 6.65 3.02 6.26
N ILE A 93 7.29 2.33 7.20
CA ILE A 93 6.79 2.16 8.57
C ILE A 93 7.84 2.72 9.51
N GLU A 94 7.42 3.59 10.41
CA GLU A 94 8.20 4.11 11.54
C GLU A 94 7.44 3.82 12.84
N ASP A 95 8.19 3.59 13.91
CA ASP A 95 7.68 3.13 15.19
C ASP A 95 7.23 1.65 15.22
N ASP A 96 6.93 1.16 16.42
CA ASP A 96 6.55 -0.22 16.65
C ASP A 96 5.09 -0.50 16.28
N GLY A 97 4.80 -1.73 15.86
CA GLY A 97 3.43 -2.21 15.64
C GLY A 97 2.75 -1.76 14.33
N GLY A 98 3.41 -0.90 13.53
CA GLY A 98 2.84 -0.36 12.29
C GLY A 98 2.53 -1.43 11.26
N ARG A 99 1.47 -1.23 10.45
CA ARG A 99 1.01 -2.19 9.46
C ARG A 99 0.65 -1.54 8.13
N ILE A 100 1.09 -2.13 7.02
CA ILE A 100 0.62 -1.81 5.67
C ILE A 100 0.06 -3.09 5.08
N VAL A 101 -1.21 -3.06 4.70
CA VAL A 101 -1.93 -4.19 4.11
C VAL A 101 -2.47 -3.76 2.76
N VAL A 102 -2.14 -4.52 1.72
CA VAL A 102 -2.70 -4.37 0.38
C VAL A 102 -3.36 -5.70 0.03
N GLY A 103 -4.60 -5.66 -0.41
CA GLY A 103 -5.41 -6.82 -0.77
C GLY A 103 -4.93 -7.54 -2.03
N ASN A 104 -5.71 -8.52 -2.45
CA ASN A 104 -5.44 -9.35 -3.62
C ASN A 104 -5.79 -8.59 -4.91
N ARG A 105 -5.14 -8.94 -6.03
CA ARG A 105 -5.42 -8.40 -7.38
C ARG A 105 -5.43 -6.87 -7.44
N THR A 106 -4.78 -6.23 -6.47
CA THR A 106 -4.66 -4.77 -6.41
C THR A 106 -3.42 -4.32 -7.16
N ALA A 107 -3.59 -3.29 -7.98
CA ALA A 107 -2.52 -2.74 -8.80
C ALA A 107 -2.21 -1.29 -8.37
N ILE A 108 -0.94 -1.05 -8.06
CA ILE A 108 -0.41 0.28 -7.74
C ILE A 108 0.62 0.63 -8.82
N TYR A 109 0.33 1.65 -9.63
CA TYR A 109 1.18 2.06 -10.74
C TYR A 109 1.72 3.47 -10.55
N GLY A 110 3.05 3.60 -10.60
CA GLY A 110 3.76 4.86 -10.49
C GLY A 110 4.14 5.23 -9.05
N PRO A 111 4.81 6.35 -8.86
CA PRO A 111 5.25 6.78 -7.54
C PRO A 111 4.08 6.83 -6.56
N THR A 112 4.17 6.05 -5.49
CA THR A 112 3.15 6.00 -4.43
C THR A 112 3.86 5.90 -3.10
N HIS A 113 3.50 6.77 -2.16
CA HIS A 113 4.06 6.79 -0.82
C HIS A 113 3.02 6.38 0.22
N LEU A 114 3.25 5.26 0.89
CA LEU A 114 2.43 4.77 2.00
C LEU A 114 3.24 4.94 3.29
N ALA A 115 2.89 5.95 4.12
CA ALA A 115 3.62 6.27 5.35
C ALA A 115 2.79 5.93 6.58
N CYS A 116 3.25 4.92 7.31
CA CYS A 116 2.63 4.40 8.52
C CYS A 116 3.52 4.70 9.72
N ILE A 117 3.01 5.41 10.72
CA ILE A 117 3.71 5.80 11.94
C ILE A 117 2.85 5.53 13.18
N GLU A 118 3.43 5.57 14.36
CA GLU A 118 2.74 5.45 15.65
C GLU A 118 1.87 4.19 15.78
N GLY A 119 2.35 3.04 15.28
CA GLY A 119 1.67 1.77 15.39
C GLY A 119 0.36 1.64 14.61
N LYS A 120 0.07 2.55 13.70
CA LYS A 120 -1.18 2.59 12.93
C LYS A 120 -1.16 1.66 11.72
N THR A 121 -2.30 1.61 11.04
CA THR A 121 -2.51 0.74 9.88
C THR A 121 -2.94 1.55 8.66
N ILE A 122 -2.33 1.23 7.51
CA ILE A 122 -2.85 1.54 6.19
C ILE A 122 -3.39 0.25 5.61
N SER A 123 -4.68 0.21 5.27
CA SER A 123 -5.30 -0.91 4.59
C SER A 123 -5.90 -0.50 3.24
N ILE A 124 -5.56 -1.24 2.20
CA ILE A 124 -6.12 -1.13 0.85
C ILE A 124 -6.72 -2.49 0.51
N GLY A 125 -7.97 -2.52 0.11
CA GLY A 125 -8.71 -3.74 -0.18
C GLY A 125 -8.31 -4.43 -1.48
N ASP A 126 -9.10 -5.43 -1.84
CA ASP A 126 -8.95 -6.26 -3.05
C ASP A 126 -9.37 -5.49 -4.30
N ASP A 127 -8.84 -5.92 -5.45
CA ASP A 127 -9.21 -5.42 -6.78
C ASP A 127 -9.05 -3.90 -6.98
N GLY A 128 -8.28 -3.23 -6.14
CA GLY A 128 -7.99 -1.81 -6.22
C GLY A 128 -7.14 -1.42 -7.44
N LEU A 129 -7.23 -0.16 -7.85
CA LEU A 129 -6.37 0.46 -8.85
C LEU A 129 -5.87 1.79 -8.33
N VAL A 130 -4.56 1.92 -8.14
CA VAL A 130 -3.93 3.15 -7.66
C VAL A 130 -3.01 3.70 -8.75
N SER A 131 -3.26 4.93 -9.15
CA SER A 131 -2.48 5.64 -10.17
C SER A 131 -1.19 6.23 -9.55
N GLY A 132 -0.46 7.03 -10.32
CA GLY A 132 0.82 7.60 -9.86
C GLY A 132 0.69 8.83 -8.96
N ASN A 133 1.77 9.15 -8.25
CA ASN A 133 1.90 10.31 -7.36
C ASN A 133 0.86 10.33 -6.23
N VAL A 134 0.50 9.16 -5.71
CA VAL A 134 -0.44 9.03 -4.62
C VAL A 134 0.30 8.99 -3.29
N THR A 135 -0.20 9.74 -2.31
CA THR A 135 0.32 9.75 -0.94
C THR A 135 -0.76 9.32 0.04
N VAL A 136 -0.45 8.34 0.91
CA VAL A 136 -1.31 7.90 2.00
C VAL A 136 -0.53 8.03 3.31
N ARG A 137 -1.06 8.76 4.28
CA ARG A 137 -0.40 8.99 5.57
C ARG A 137 -1.37 8.79 6.74
N VAL A 138 -0.90 8.10 7.77
CA VAL A 138 -1.68 7.89 9.01
C VAL A 138 -1.40 8.96 10.07
N GLY A 139 -0.44 9.84 9.86
CA GLY A 139 -0.06 10.87 10.84
C GLY A 139 0.71 12.04 10.22
N ASP A 140 0.95 13.04 11.04
CA ASP A 140 1.54 14.33 10.63
C ASP A 140 3.06 14.41 10.89
N SER A 141 3.67 13.39 11.48
CA SER A 141 5.09 13.32 11.90
C SER A 141 5.51 14.26 13.03
N HIS A 142 4.80 15.36 13.23
CA HIS A 142 5.08 16.35 14.30
C HIS A 142 3.83 16.59 15.14
N SER A 143 4.03 16.97 16.40
CA SER A 143 2.94 17.24 17.33
C SER A 143 2.37 18.64 17.10
N ILE A 144 1.05 18.74 17.02
CA ILE A 144 0.31 19.98 17.18
C ILE A 144 -0.22 19.97 18.61
N LEU A 145 0.06 21.03 19.36
CA LEU A 145 -0.34 21.15 20.75
C LEU A 145 -1.44 22.22 20.89
N ASN A 146 -2.36 22.01 21.83
CA ASN A 146 -3.25 23.06 22.28
C ASN A 146 -2.50 24.04 23.20
N LEU A 147 -3.16 25.08 23.66
CA LEU A 147 -2.54 26.10 24.53
C LEU A 147 -2.10 25.55 25.88
N GLU A 148 -2.71 24.46 26.34
CA GLU A 148 -2.37 23.74 27.57
C GLU A 148 -1.21 22.77 27.39
N GLY A 149 -0.62 22.67 26.18
CA GLY A 149 0.51 21.79 25.88
C GLY A 149 0.12 20.33 25.55
N ASN A 150 -1.15 19.99 25.45
CA ASN A 150 -1.60 18.65 25.10
C ASN A 150 -1.59 18.45 23.58
N ARG A 151 -1.09 17.30 23.13
CA ARG A 151 -1.11 16.94 21.70
C ARG A 151 -2.52 16.69 21.21
N ILE A 152 -2.93 17.37 20.13
CA ILE A 152 -4.27 17.31 19.56
C ILE A 152 -4.34 16.61 18.19
N ASN A 153 -3.21 16.15 17.64
CA ASN A 153 -3.15 15.54 16.31
C ASN A 153 -2.60 14.09 16.32
N PRO A 154 -3.12 13.15 17.13
CA PRO A 154 -2.67 11.79 17.12
C PRO A 154 -2.85 11.15 15.73
N SER A 155 -2.01 10.17 15.40
CA SER A 155 -2.15 9.38 14.19
C SER A 155 -3.43 8.53 14.21
N GLN A 156 -4.02 8.28 13.04
CA GLN A 156 -5.23 7.47 12.86
C GLN A 156 -5.08 6.57 11.66
N ASP A 157 -5.69 5.38 11.72
CA ASP A 157 -5.69 4.42 10.62
C ASP A 157 -6.29 5.01 9.35
N VAL A 158 -5.84 4.51 8.20
CA VAL A 158 -6.44 4.79 6.89
C VAL A 158 -7.00 3.49 6.32
N GLN A 159 -8.26 3.52 5.90
CA GLN A 159 -8.96 2.38 5.36
C GLN A 159 -9.48 2.68 3.94
N ILE A 160 -9.05 1.89 2.97
CA ILE A 160 -9.48 1.96 1.58
C ILE A 160 -10.12 0.61 1.24
N GLY A 161 -11.39 0.63 0.86
CA GLY A 161 -12.20 -0.56 0.59
C GLY A 161 -11.77 -1.32 -0.66
N ASN A 162 -12.54 -2.35 -0.99
CA ASN A 162 -12.36 -3.13 -2.20
C ASN A 162 -12.78 -2.34 -3.44
N ARG A 163 -12.20 -2.67 -4.58
CA ARG A 163 -12.58 -2.04 -5.87
C ARG A 163 -12.60 -0.52 -5.79
N VAL A 164 -11.58 0.07 -5.17
CA VAL A 164 -11.39 1.52 -5.18
C VAL A 164 -10.40 1.90 -6.27
N TRP A 165 -10.77 2.87 -7.10
CA TRP A 165 -9.86 3.48 -8.06
C TRP A 165 -9.39 4.83 -7.54
N ILE A 166 -8.08 4.97 -7.35
CA ILE A 166 -7.43 6.21 -6.90
C ILE A 166 -6.73 6.84 -8.11
N GLY A 167 -7.16 8.04 -8.48
CA GLY A 167 -6.58 8.83 -9.55
C GLY A 167 -5.17 9.34 -9.24
N ASN A 168 -4.56 10.02 -10.21
CA ASN A 168 -3.22 10.60 -10.03
C ASN A 168 -3.23 11.74 -9.00
N GLN A 169 -2.09 11.96 -8.32
CA GLN A 169 -1.86 13.10 -7.41
C GLN A 169 -2.86 13.17 -6.25
N VAL A 170 -3.44 12.04 -5.86
CA VAL A 170 -4.36 11.97 -4.71
C VAL A 170 -3.57 11.91 -3.42
N THR A 171 -4.04 12.66 -2.41
CA THR A 171 -3.55 12.59 -1.04
C THR A 171 -4.65 12.07 -0.12
N ILE A 172 -4.33 11.01 0.66
CA ILE A 172 -5.24 10.42 1.64
C ILE A 172 -4.58 10.58 3.01
N LEU A 173 -5.25 11.27 3.91
CA LEU A 173 -4.72 11.63 5.22
C LEU A 173 -5.31 10.77 6.33
N LYS A 174 -4.71 10.88 7.50
CA LYS A 174 -5.08 10.14 8.71
C LYS A 174 -6.58 10.17 9.00
N GLY A 175 -7.10 9.04 9.45
CA GLY A 175 -8.52 8.86 9.76
C GLY A 175 -9.44 8.73 8.54
N ALA A 176 -8.91 8.83 7.33
CA ALA A 176 -9.73 8.68 6.13
C ALA A 176 -10.23 7.25 5.98
N ARG A 177 -11.51 7.14 5.59
CA ARG A 177 -12.14 5.88 5.16
C ARG A 177 -12.77 6.08 3.79
N ILE A 178 -12.40 5.25 2.84
CA ILE A 178 -12.95 5.23 1.48
C ILE A 178 -13.68 3.91 1.31
N PRO A 179 -15.01 3.91 1.12
CA PRO A 179 -15.78 2.69 0.95
C PRO A 179 -15.46 1.99 -0.37
N GLU A 180 -15.93 0.76 -0.50
CA GLU A 180 -15.77 -0.01 -1.73
C GLU A 180 -16.48 0.61 -2.93
N ASP A 181 -16.09 0.21 -4.14
CA ASP A 181 -16.64 0.68 -5.42
C ASP A 181 -16.53 2.19 -5.64
N THR A 182 -15.58 2.84 -5.00
CA THR A 182 -15.38 4.29 -5.05
C THR A 182 -14.27 4.67 -6.03
N VAL A 183 -14.46 5.78 -6.74
CA VAL A 183 -13.42 6.45 -7.52
C VAL A 183 -12.98 7.71 -6.78
N VAL A 184 -11.69 7.87 -6.55
CA VAL A 184 -11.11 9.12 -6.05
C VAL A 184 -10.49 9.86 -7.21
N ALA A 185 -11.06 11.01 -7.57
CA ALA A 185 -10.65 11.80 -8.73
C ALA A 185 -9.23 12.36 -8.55
N THR A 186 -8.55 12.57 -9.67
CA THR A 186 -7.21 13.17 -9.73
C THR A 186 -7.12 14.46 -8.92
N GLY A 187 -6.06 14.60 -8.12
CA GLY A 187 -5.77 15.77 -7.30
C GLY A 187 -6.64 15.91 -6.03
N ALA A 188 -7.49 14.95 -5.73
CA ALA A 188 -8.33 15.02 -4.52
C ALA A 188 -7.51 14.86 -3.23
N ILE A 189 -7.94 15.54 -2.16
CA ILE A 189 -7.39 15.38 -0.81
C ILE A 189 -8.48 14.83 0.12
N VAL A 190 -8.33 13.55 0.50
CA VAL A 190 -9.27 12.84 1.36
C VAL A 190 -8.83 12.99 2.82
N THR A 191 -9.64 13.68 3.63
CA THR A 191 -9.33 14.01 5.04
C THR A 191 -10.32 13.45 6.04
N LYS A 192 -11.36 12.74 5.58
CA LYS A 192 -12.45 12.26 6.43
C LYS A 192 -12.95 10.88 6.01
N GLN A 193 -13.86 10.34 6.78
CA GLN A 193 -14.54 9.09 6.49
C GLN A 193 -15.74 9.30 5.57
N PHE A 194 -15.86 8.45 4.57
CA PHE A 194 -17.03 8.29 3.72
C PHE A 194 -17.67 6.93 3.98
N SER A 195 -18.98 6.84 3.86
CA SER A 195 -19.75 5.58 4.07
C SER A 195 -20.46 5.10 2.82
N GLN A 196 -20.74 5.99 1.88
CA GLN A 196 -21.51 5.67 0.69
C GLN A 196 -20.63 5.02 -0.39
N THR A 197 -20.97 3.83 -0.82
CA THR A 197 -20.35 3.10 -1.93
C THR A 197 -20.79 3.61 -3.30
N GLY A 198 -20.09 3.22 -4.37
CA GLY A 198 -20.50 3.57 -5.73
C GLY A 198 -20.47 5.08 -6.01
N THR A 199 -19.44 5.77 -5.50
CA THR A 199 -19.34 7.23 -5.60
C THR A 199 -18.05 7.68 -6.27
N VAL A 200 -18.03 8.91 -6.77
CA VAL A 200 -16.83 9.64 -7.15
C VAL A 200 -16.54 10.69 -6.09
N LEU A 201 -15.38 10.61 -5.46
CA LEU A 201 -14.87 11.60 -4.52
C LEU A 201 -13.91 12.55 -5.25
N GLY A 202 -14.03 13.86 -5.03
CA GLY A 202 -13.15 14.83 -5.66
C GLY A 202 -13.04 16.12 -4.86
N GLY A 203 -12.01 16.91 -5.17
CA GLY A 203 -11.78 18.23 -4.57
C GLY A 203 -10.80 18.21 -3.39
N ASN A 204 -10.55 19.42 -2.85
CA ASN A 204 -9.72 19.67 -1.66
C ASN A 204 -10.46 20.61 -0.69
N PRO A 205 -10.98 20.13 0.46
CA PRO A 205 -11.08 18.71 0.83
C PRO A 205 -12.08 17.94 -0.04
N ALA A 206 -11.88 16.64 -0.16
CA ALA A 206 -12.73 15.76 -0.99
C ALA A 206 -14.19 15.74 -0.51
N LYS A 207 -15.09 15.75 -1.50
CA LYS A 207 -16.55 15.60 -1.33
C LYS A 207 -17.08 14.58 -2.33
N ILE A 208 -18.29 14.08 -2.13
CA ILE A 208 -18.98 13.28 -3.14
C ILE A 208 -19.36 14.19 -4.31
N MET A 209 -18.83 13.88 -5.50
CA MET A 209 -19.06 14.62 -6.73
C MET A 209 -20.12 13.93 -7.60
N LYS A 210 -20.20 12.60 -7.50
CA LYS A 210 -21.15 11.77 -8.25
C LYS A 210 -21.50 10.54 -7.45
N GLU A 211 -22.72 10.09 -7.57
CA GLU A 211 -23.25 8.89 -6.92
C GLU A 211 -23.73 7.87 -7.95
N ASN A 212 -24.04 6.66 -7.49
CA ASN A 212 -24.61 5.60 -8.31
C ASN A 212 -23.74 5.25 -9.54
N ILE A 213 -22.40 5.16 -9.32
CA ILE A 213 -21.44 4.79 -10.36
C ILE A 213 -20.97 3.34 -10.17
N ARG A 214 -20.49 2.77 -11.26
CA ARG A 214 -19.61 1.60 -11.28
C ARG A 214 -18.40 1.95 -12.14
N TRP A 215 -17.26 1.37 -11.82
CA TRP A 215 -16.05 1.50 -12.62
C TRP A 215 -15.46 0.13 -12.94
N ASP A 216 -14.67 0.03 -13.99
CA ASP A 216 -14.00 -1.19 -14.43
C ASP A 216 -12.54 -0.88 -14.78
N LYS A 217 -11.65 -1.82 -14.49
CA LYS A 217 -10.24 -1.77 -14.92
C LYS A 217 -10.09 -1.90 -16.44
N LYS A 218 -11.07 -2.52 -17.11
CA LYS A 218 -11.08 -2.72 -18.56
C LYS A 218 -11.35 -1.38 -19.24
N ARG A 219 -10.52 -1.06 -20.21
CA ARG A 219 -10.79 0.06 -21.13
C ARG A 219 -11.77 -0.39 -22.18
N LEU A 220 -12.76 0.42 -22.47
CA LEU A 220 -13.71 0.20 -23.56
C LEU A 220 -13.03 0.41 -24.92
#